data_8346029308ddb0ea266232b208c2d187
#
_entry.id   8346029308ddb0ea266232b208c2d187
#
_cell.length_a   1.000
_cell.length_b   1.000
_cell.length_c   1.000
_cell.angle_alpha   90.00
_cell.angle_beta   90.00
_cell.angle_gamma   90.00
#
_symmetry.space_group_name_H-M   'P 1'
#
loop_
_entity.id
_entity.type
_entity.pdbx_description
1 polymer ?
#
loop_
_entity_poly.entity_id
_entity_poly.type
_entity_poly.pdbx_seq_one_letter_code
_entity_poly.pdbx_strand_id
1 'polypeptide(L)'
;RTAGHKVGAETFRNIATYCQELGIQYLTIYAFSTENWKRPKDEVDTLMTLLEQYLQEAIDTMERDHIRLRVLGDTTALSPRLQQMVAETNAISTHYQGFQANICINYGGRAEILRAARLCAESGEAWTEENFASHLYSAGMPDPDLIIRPSGEVRLSNFLLWQCAYSEFYFCDTLWPDFERRDLDKAIISYQSRDRRFGGVKG
;
A
#
# COMPACT_ATOMS: atom_id res chain seq x y z
N ARG A 1 2.19 20.78 8.98
CA ARG A 1 2.20 19.63 8.02
C ARG A 1 3.13 18.51 8.49
N THR A 2 4.38 18.79 8.89
CA THR A 2 5.34 17.78 9.38
C THR A 2 4.81 17.00 10.59
N ALA A 3 4.12 17.66 11.53
CA ALA A 3 3.48 16.99 12.67
C ALA A 3 2.41 15.99 12.20
N GLY A 4 1.62 16.33 11.17
CA GLY A 4 0.61 15.43 10.61
C GLY A 4 1.21 14.16 9.98
N HIS A 5 2.39 14.23 9.36
CA HIS A 5 3.07 13.07 8.79
C HIS A 5 3.56 12.10 9.88
N LYS A 6 4.09 12.62 11.00
CA LYS A 6 4.49 11.79 12.14
C LYS A 6 3.29 11.06 12.76
N VAL A 7 2.19 11.79 13.00
CA VAL A 7 0.95 11.20 13.52
C VAL A 7 0.40 10.16 12.54
N GLY A 8 0.43 10.45 11.23
CA GLY A 8 -0.03 9.50 10.20
C GLY A 8 0.76 8.18 10.17
N ALA A 9 2.06 8.21 10.48
CA ALA A 9 2.86 7.01 10.58
C ALA A 9 2.57 6.22 11.88
N GLU A 10 2.28 6.91 12.97
CA GLU A 10 1.84 6.26 14.21
C GLU A 10 0.47 5.62 14.04
N THR A 11 -0.45 6.30 13.36
CA THR A 11 -1.74 5.73 12.93
C THR A 11 -1.54 4.44 12.13
N PHE A 12 -0.60 4.45 11.16
CA PHE A 12 -0.29 3.25 10.39
C PHE A 12 0.13 2.08 11.27
N ARG A 13 1.04 2.28 12.22
CA ARG A 13 1.49 1.21 13.14
C ARG A 13 0.33 0.64 13.95
N ASN A 14 -0.51 1.52 14.52
CA ASN A 14 -1.66 1.13 15.31
C ASN A 14 -2.68 0.31 14.49
N ILE A 15 -2.95 0.74 13.25
CA ILE A 15 -3.85 0.04 12.34
C ILE A 15 -3.22 -1.26 11.84
N ALA A 16 -1.93 -1.30 11.52
CA ALA A 16 -1.23 -2.52 11.11
C ALA A 16 -1.27 -3.60 12.21
N THR A 17 -0.99 -3.21 13.46
CA THR A 17 -1.10 -4.11 14.61
C THR A 17 -2.53 -4.62 14.78
N TYR A 18 -3.52 -3.74 14.62
CA TYR A 18 -4.92 -4.14 14.74
C TYR A 18 -5.37 -5.06 13.59
N CYS A 19 -4.93 -4.83 12.37
CA CYS A 19 -5.14 -5.75 11.25
C CYS A 19 -4.59 -7.15 11.55
N GLN A 20 -3.39 -7.22 12.13
CA GLN A 20 -2.78 -8.49 12.54
C GLN A 20 -3.61 -9.18 13.64
N GLU A 21 -4.07 -8.45 14.66
CA GLU A 21 -4.96 -8.97 15.70
C GLU A 21 -6.27 -9.53 15.15
N LEU A 22 -6.82 -8.91 14.10
CA LEU A 22 -8.04 -9.35 13.41
C LEU A 22 -7.83 -10.52 12.43
N GLY A 23 -6.58 -10.95 12.19
CA GLY A 23 -6.27 -12.00 11.21
C GLY A 23 -6.33 -11.55 9.76
N ILE A 24 -6.31 -10.25 9.49
CA ILE A 24 -6.16 -9.70 8.14
C ILE A 24 -4.76 -10.06 7.64
N GLN A 25 -4.65 -10.52 6.40
CA GLN A 25 -3.37 -10.99 5.87
C GLN A 25 -2.53 -9.88 5.26
N TYR A 26 -3.16 -8.90 4.63
CA TYR A 26 -2.49 -7.82 3.91
C TYR A 26 -3.10 -6.46 4.24
N LEU A 27 -2.25 -5.48 4.51
CA LEU A 27 -2.60 -4.06 4.58
C LEU A 27 -1.71 -3.29 3.62
N THR A 28 -2.28 -2.51 2.71
CA THR A 28 -1.52 -1.66 1.80
C THR A 28 -1.87 -0.19 2.03
N ILE A 29 -0.88 0.66 2.22
CA ILE A 29 -1.06 2.10 2.39
C ILE A 29 -0.36 2.90 1.30
N TYR A 30 -0.90 4.09 1.01
CA TYR A 30 -0.37 5.04 0.06
C TYR A 30 0.43 6.13 0.80
N ALA A 31 1.74 5.93 0.93
CA ALA A 31 2.60 6.85 1.68
C ALA A 31 3.11 8.02 0.83
N PHE A 32 3.53 7.76 -0.43
CA PHE A 32 4.04 8.78 -1.32
C PHE A 32 3.72 8.44 -2.79
N SER A 33 2.89 9.28 -3.42
CA SER A 33 2.50 9.11 -4.82
C SER A 33 3.50 9.76 -5.79
N THR A 34 3.49 9.30 -7.04
CA THR A 34 4.27 9.95 -8.13
C THR A 34 3.94 11.43 -8.28
N GLU A 35 2.72 11.86 -7.99
CA GLU A 35 2.28 13.24 -8.04
C GLU A 35 2.87 14.10 -6.91
N ASN A 36 3.29 13.48 -5.80
CA ASN A 36 3.82 14.21 -4.64
C ASN A 36 5.18 14.88 -4.89
N TRP A 37 5.91 14.46 -5.93
CA TRP A 37 7.13 15.18 -6.36
C TRP A 37 6.89 16.64 -6.77
N LYS A 38 5.64 17.00 -7.08
CA LYS A 38 5.23 18.38 -7.42
C LYS A 38 5.08 19.29 -6.19
N ARG A 39 5.18 18.73 -4.98
CA ARG A 39 5.13 19.51 -3.74
C ARG A 39 6.38 20.37 -3.56
N PRO A 40 6.34 21.41 -2.70
CA PRO A 40 7.52 22.15 -2.35
C PRO A 40 8.68 21.25 -1.92
N LYS A 41 9.89 21.61 -2.34
CA LYS A 41 11.08 20.77 -2.13
C LYS A 41 11.34 20.44 -0.67
N ASP A 42 11.17 21.41 0.23
CA ASP A 42 11.32 21.26 1.67
C ASP A 42 10.33 20.24 2.27
N GLU A 43 9.10 20.19 1.74
CA GLU A 43 8.11 19.18 2.13
C GLU A 43 8.52 17.78 1.65
N VAL A 44 8.99 17.65 0.40
CA VAL A 44 9.48 16.38 -0.16
C VAL A 44 10.70 15.90 0.61
N ASP A 45 11.69 16.75 0.87
CA ASP A 45 12.90 16.41 1.62
C ASP A 45 12.57 15.94 3.04
N THR A 46 11.58 16.57 3.68
CA THR A 46 11.07 16.14 5.00
C THR A 46 10.44 14.77 4.95
N LEU A 47 9.60 14.51 3.93
CA LEU A 47 8.96 13.20 3.76
C LEU A 47 9.97 12.08 3.51
N MET A 48 11.01 12.34 2.69
CA MET A 48 12.07 11.36 2.43
C MET A 48 12.88 11.05 3.70
N THR A 49 13.18 12.07 4.51
CA THR A 49 13.86 11.89 5.81
C THR A 49 13.02 11.05 6.77
N LEU A 50 11.72 11.31 6.87
CA LEU A 50 10.81 10.51 7.69
C LEU A 50 10.71 9.06 7.19
N LEU A 51 10.69 8.88 5.88
CA LEU A 51 10.68 7.54 5.28
C LEU A 51 11.95 6.75 5.63
N GLU A 52 13.13 7.36 5.57
CA GLU A 52 14.38 6.72 6.02
C GLU A 52 14.29 6.28 7.48
N GLN A 53 13.79 7.15 8.35
CA GLN A 53 13.65 6.83 9.78
C GLN A 53 12.69 5.66 10.02
N TYR A 54 11.55 5.64 9.33
CA TYR A 54 10.56 4.59 9.49
C TYR A 54 10.99 3.25 8.89
N LEU A 55 11.71 3.26 7.77
CA LEU A 55 12.28 2.04 7.20
C LEU A 55 13.36 1.46 8.12
N GLN A 56 14.22 2.31 8.69
CA GLN A 56 15.23 1.84 9.67
C GLN A 56 14.57 1.20 10.88
N GLU A 57 13.58 1.88 11.46
CA GLU A 57 12.84 1.34 12.60
C GLU A 57 12.12 0.03 12.25
N ALA A 58 11.54 -0.07 11.07
CA ALA A 58 10.88 -1.29 10.62
C ALA A 58 11.88 -2.45 10.48
N ILE A 59 13.07 -2.22 9.92
CA ILE A 59 14.15 -3.22 9.85
C ILE A 59 14.50 -3.70 11.24
N ASP A 60 14.70 -2.78 12.20
CA ASP A 60 15.12 -3.08 13.57
C ASP A 60 14.05 -3.82 14.39
N THR A 61 12.77 -3.69 14.03
CA THR A 61 11.65 -4.22 14.80
C THR A 61 10.88 -5.36 14.12
N MET A 62 11.16 -5.62 12.86
CA MET A 62 10.41 -6.59 12.04
C MET A 62 10.38 -7.99 12.66
N GLU A 63 11.49 -8.44 13.23
CA GLU A 63 11.59 -9.73 13.90
C GLU A 63 10.71 -9.78 15.16
N ARG A 64 10.78 -8.74 15.98
CA ARG A 64 10.02 -8.65 17.23
C ARG A 64 8.51 -8.58 16.98
N ASP A 65 8.13 -7.78 15.99
CA ASP A 65 6.72 -7.45 15.76
C ASP A 65 6.03 -8.48 14.84
N HIS A 66 6.80 -9.40 14.23
CA HIS A 66 6.32 -10.42 13.30
C HIS A 66 5.48 -9.84 12.14
N ILE A 67 5.80 -8.62 11.72
CA ILE A 67 5.14 -7.91 10.63
C ILE A 67 6.08 -7.92 9.42
N ARG A 68 5.66 -8.55 8.33
CA ARG A 68 6.36 -8.43 7.05
C ARG A 68 6.10 -7.04 6.49
N LEU A 69 7.16 -6.37 6.06
CA LEU A 69 7.04 -5.06 5.40
C LEU A 69 7.51 -5.16 3.96
N ARG A 70 6.68 -4.74 3.02
CA ARG A 70 7.03 -4.67 1.60
C ARG A 70 6.82 -3.26 1.07
N VAL A 71 7.80 -2.75 0.34
CA VAL A 71 7.69 -1.46 -0.34
C VAL A 71 7.31 -1.69 -1.80
N LEU A 72 6.27 -1.00 -2.27
CA LEU A 72 5.75 -1.06 -3.63
C LEU A 72 5.95 0.29 -4.32
N GLY A 73 6.44 0.30 -5.55
CA GLY A 73 6.60 1.50 -6.36
C GLY A 73 7.96 1.57 -7.06
N ASP A 74 8.19 2.63 -7.79
CA ASP A 74 9.43 2.88 -8.50
C ASP A 74 10.47 3.54 -7.59
N THR A 75 11.46 2.77 -7.17
CA THR A 75 12.52 3.25 -6.28
C THR A 75 13.62 4.02 -7.00
N THR A 76 13.67 4.02 -8.33
CA THR A 76 14.78 4.61 -9.12
C THR A 76 14.93 6.12 -8.92
N ALA A 77 13.85 6.83 -8.59
CA ALA A 77 13.86 8.26 -8.29
C ALA A 77 14.25 8.59 -6.83
N LEU A 78 14.39 7.58 -5.97
CA LEU A 78 14.79 7.77 -4.57
C LEU A 78 16.30 7.94 -4.44
N SER A 79 16.77 8.47 -3.31
CA SER A 79 18.20 8.53 -3.02
C SER A 79 18.83 7.12 -3.00
N PRO A 80 20.13 6.97 -3.33
CA PRO A 80 20.80 5.67 -3.26
C PRO A 80 20.64 4.99 -1.89
N ARG A 81 20.66 5.77 -0.82
CA ARG A 81 20.45 5.26 0.55
C ARG A 81 19.04 4.68 0.72
N LEU A 82 18.01 5.41 0.31
CA LEU A 82 16.62 4.91 0.37
C LEU A 82 16.41 3.67 -0.51
N GLN A 83 17.00 3.64 -1.70
CA GLN A 83 16.96 2.44 -2.57
C GLN A 83 17.54 1.23 -1.86
N GLN A 84 18.71 1.39 -1.21
CA GLN A 84 19.33 0.32 -0.44
C GLN A 84 18.44 -0.13 0.73
N MET A 85 17.89 0.80 1.51
CA MET A 85 17.02 0.49 2.64
C MET A 85 15.74 -0.23 2.19
N VAL A 86 15.15 0.17 1.07
CA VAL A 86 13.99 -0.52 0.48
C VAL A 86 14.35 -1.96 0.07
N ALA A 87 15.48 -2.14 -0.60
CA ALA A 87 15.95 -3.47 -1.00
C ALA A 87 16.19 -4.37 0.22
N GLU A 88 16.82 -3.83 1.26
CA GLU A 88 17.07 -4.54 2.52
C GLU A 88 15.76 -4.90 3.23
N THR A 89 14.83 -3.96 3.37
CA THR A 89 13.51 -4.17 3.96
C THR A 89 12.78 -5.30 3.25
N ASN A 90 12.72 -5.26 1.92
CA ASN A 90 12.06 -6.27 1.12
C ASN A 90 12.73 -7.65 1.25
N ALA A 91 14.07 -7.70 1.29
CA ALA A 91 14.84 -8.94 1.45
C ALA A 91 14.60 -9.58 2.83
N ILE A 92 14.76 -8.82 3.91
CA ILE A 92 14.55 -9.30 5.28
C ILE A 92 13.11 -9.79 5.45
N SER A 93 12.13 -9.05 4.92
CA SER A 93 10.71 -9.39 4.99
C SER A 93 10.36 -10.78 4.44
N THR A 94 11.15 -11.32 3.51
CA THR A 94 10.91 -12.66 2.95
C THR A 94 11.13 -13.79 3.96
N HIS A 95 11.87 -13.54 5.03
CA HIS A 95 12.16 -14.54 6.07
C HIS A 95 10.99 -14.72 7.06
N TYR A 96 10.03 -13.80 7.06
CA TYR A 96 8.89 -13.85 7.97
C TYR A 96 7.63 -14.34 7.26
N GLN A 97 6.72 -14.92 8.03
CA GLN A 97 5.42 -15.39 7.58
C GLN A 97 4.30 -14.63 8.32
N GLY A 98 3.09 -14.68 7.79
CA GLY A 98 1.92 -14.08 8.41
C GLY A 98 1.56 -12.72 7.83
N PHE A 99 1.14 -11.78 8.69
CA PHE A 99 0.66 -10.47 8.29
C PHE A 99 1.70 -9.67 7.50
N GLN A 100 1.30 -9.10 6.38
CA GLN A 100 2.14 -8.28 5.53
C GLN A 100 1.58 -6.86 5.39
N ALA A 101 2.36 -5.88 5.80
CA ALA A 101 2.12 -4.48 5.53
C ALA A 101 2.86 -4.03 4.27
N ASN A 102 2.15 -3.39 3.34
CA ASN A 102 2.73 -2.85 2.12
C ASN A 102 2.69 -1.33 2.15
N ILE A 103 3.79 -0.69 1.80
CA ILE A 103 3.89 0.77 1.74
C ILE A 103 4.16 1.16 0.29
N CYS A 104 3.23 1.90 -0.31
CA CYS A 104 3.39 2.45 -1.66
C CYS A 104 4.19 3.75 -1.60
N ILE A 105 5.40 3.73 -2.20
CA ILE A 105 6.35 4.84 -2.23
C ILE A 105 6.74 5.11 -3.68
N ASN A 106 6.67 6.37 -4.09
CA ASN A 106 6.80 6.77 -5.49
C ASN A 106 5.95 5.86 -6.40
N TYR A 107 4.72 5.65 -5.96
CA TYR A 107 3.75 4.77 -6.59
C TYR A 107 2.69 5.58 -7.35
N GLY A 108 2.22 5.02 -8.45
CA GLY A 108 1.06 5.49 -9.19
C GLY A 108 0.55 4.36 -10.09
N GLY A 109 -0.74 4.04 -10.00
CA GLY A 109 -1.33 2.91 -10.72
C GLY A 109 -1.17 3.00 -12.24
N ARG A 110 -1.26 4.19 -12.82
CA ARG A 110 -1.02 4.38 -14.26
C ARG A 110 0.43 4.07 -14.64
N ALA A 111 1.40 4.54 -13.84
CA ALA A 111 2.81 4.27 -14.07
C ALA A 111 3.14 2.79 -13.88
N GLU A 112 2.56 2.15 -12.87
CA GLU A 112 2.69 0.71 -12.65
C GLU A 112 2.17 -0.11 -13.84
N ILE A 113 0.97 0.22 -14.35
CA ILE A 113 0.37 -0.45 -15.52
C ILE A 113 1.28 -0.32 -16.76
N LEU A 114 1.79 0.89 -17.04
CA LEU A 114 2.70 1.12 -18.17
C LEU A 114 4.01 0.34 -18.02
N ARG A 115 4.56 0.31 -16.81
CA ARG A 115 5.76 -0.48 -16.49
C ARG A 115 5.51 -1.98 -16.69
N ALA A 116 4.41 -2.51 -16.14
CA ALA A 116 4.05 -3.91 -16.26
C ALA A 116 3.81 -4.32 -17.73
N ALA A 117 3.12 -3.48 -18.52
CA ALA A 117 2.91 -3.70 -19.94
C ALA A 117 4.23 -3.77 -20.72
N ARG A 118 5.19 -2.89 -20.44
CA ARG A 118 6.51 -2.93 -21.05
C ARG A 118 7.24 -4.22 -20.71
N LEU A 119 7.28 -4.60 -19.43
CA LEU A 119 7.95 -5.82 -19.00
C LEU A 119 7.29 -7.09 -19.58
N CYS A 120 5.97 -7.13 -19.65
CA CYS A 120 5.24 -8.21 -20.31
C CYS A 120 5.61 -8.32 -21.81
N ALA A 121 5.75 -7.19 -22.51
CA ALA A 121 6.19 -7.18 -23.89
C ALA A 121 7.65 -7.65 -24.07
N GLU A 122 8.53 -7.25 -23.14
CA GLU A 122 9.95 -7.62 -23.14
C GLU A 122 10.18 -9.10 -22.78
N SER A 123 9.30 -9.71 -21.97
CA SER A 123 9.41 -11.12 -21.56
C SER A 123 9.15 -12.11 -22.67
N GLY A 124 8.40 -11.71 -23.70
CA GLY A 124 7.95 -12.59 -24.77
C GLY A 124 6.86 -13.60 -24.36
N GLU A 125 6.34 -13.50 -23.16
CA GLU A 125 5.26 -14.34 -22.66
C GLU A 125 3.90 -13.98 -23.29
N ALA A 126 2.93 -14.89 -23.19
CA ALA A 126 1.58 -14.63 -23.66
C ALA A 126 0.93 -13.48 -22.89
N TRP A 127 0.20 -12.61 -23.60
CA TRP A 127 -0.56 -11.52 -23.00
C TRP A 127 -1.82 -12.05 -22.33
N THR A 128 -1.69 -12.43 -21.07
CA THR A 128 -2.79 -12.85 -20.18
C THR A 128 -2.83 -11.94 -18.96
N GLU A 129 -3.97 -11.91 -18.27
CA GLU A 129 -4.08 -11.15 -17.01
C GLU A 129 -3.08 -11.64 -15.97
N GLU A 130 -2.84 -12.96 -15.90
CA GLU A 130 -1.89 -13.58 -14.99
C GLU A 130 -0.45 -13.15 -15.29
N ASN A 131 0.00 -13.25 -16.54
CA ASN A 131 1.35 -12.85 -16.92
C ASN A 131 1.53 -11.34 -16.74
N PHE A 132 0.54 -10.54 -17.09
CA PHE A 132 0.58 -9.11 -16.83
C PHE A 132 0.68 -8.79 -15.32
N ALA A 133 -0.15 -9.44 -14.49
CA ALA A 133 -0.16 -9.24 -13.04
C ALA A 133 1.17 -9.66 -12.39
N SER A 134 1.89 -10.64 -12.95
CA SER A 134 3.21 -11.05 -12.46
C SER A 134 4.27 -9.94 -12.56
N HIS A 135 4.04 -8.92 -13.40
CA HIS A 135 4.91 -7.76 -13.55
C HIS A 135 4.49 -6.54 -12.71
N LEU A 136 3.35 -6.59 -12.00
CA LEU A 136 2.94 -5.54 -11.09
C LEU A 136 3.82 -5.53 -9.82
N TYR A 137 3.90 -4.39 -9.14
CA TYR A 137 4.58 -4.31 -7.84
C TYR A 137 3.91 -5.21 -6.79
N SER A 138 2.62 -5.48 -6.95
CA SER A 138 1.82 -6.37 -6.10
C SER A 138 1.93 -7.86 -6.46
N ALA A 139 2.79 -8.24 -7.42
CA ALA A 139 2.95 -9.63 -7.82
C ALA A 139 3.13 -10.58 -6.63
N GLY A 140 2.41 -11.71 -6.65
CA GLY A 140 2.41 -12.71 -5.58
C GLY A 140 1.49 -12.38 -4.39
N MET A 141 0.74 -11.27 -4.45
CA MET A 141 -0.30 -10.92 -3.47
C MET A 141 -1.69 -11.02 -4.12
N PRO A 142 -2.73 -11.35 -3.35
CA PRO A 142 -4.10 -11.25 -3.83
C PRO A 142 -4.49 -9.78 -4.06
N ASP A 143 -5.47 -9.56 -4.92
CA ASP A 143 -6.11 -8.27 -5.06
C ASP A 143 -6.82 -7.86 -3.76
N PRO A 144 -6.90 -6.56 -3.43
CA PRO A 144 -7.54 -6.10 -2.20
C PRO A 144 -9.05 -6.32 -2.24
N ASP A 145 -9.59 -6.88 -1.16
CA ASP A 145 -11.04 -7.02 -0.99
C ASP A 145 -11.72 -5.68 -0.73
N LEU A 146 -11.06 -4.81 0.01
CA LEU A 146 -11.60 -3.54 0.49
C LEU A 146 -10.58 -2.40 0.30
N ILE A 147 -11.02 -1.32 -0.33
CA ILE A 147 -10.32 -0.04 -0.40
C ILE A 147 -10.99 0.95 0.54
N ILE A 148 -10.26 1.46 1.50
CA ILE A 148 -10.72 2.49 2.43
C ILE A 148 -10.11 3.84 2.01
N ARG A 149 -10.96 4.84 1.81
CA ARG A 149 -10.52 6.21 1.54
C ARG A 149 -10.99 7.14 2.65
N PRO A 150 -10.10 7.56 3.56
CA PRO A 150 -10.36 8.58 4.57
C PRO A 150 -10.45 10.00 3.97
N SER A 151 -10.74 10.97 4.81
CA SER A 151 -10.65 12.42 4.54
C SER A 151 -11.79 13.01 3.71
N GLY A 152 -12.96 12.35 3.66
CA GLY A 152 -14.14 12.86 2.93
C GLY A 152 -14.00 12.87 1.41
N GLU A 153 -12.96 12.25 0.87
CA GLU A 153 -12.65 12.25 -0.55
C GLU A 153 -13.17 10.98 -1.23
N VAL A 154 -13.86 11.13 -2.35
CA VAL A 154 -14.50 10.03 -3.10
C VAL A 154 -13.77 9.85 -4.43
N ARG A 155 -12.53 9.42 -4.36
CA ARG A 155 -11.67 9.13 -5.53
C ARG A 155 -10.49 8.24 -5.15
N LEU A 156 -9.93 7.49 -6.11
CA LEU A 156 -8.77 6.60 -5.89
C LEU A 156 -7.43 7.33 -5.92
N SER A 157 -7.35 8.48 -6.56
CA SER A 157 -6.10 9.25 -6.72
C SER A 157 -4.95 8.40 -7.25
N ASN A 158 -5.19 7.60 -8.29
CA ASN A 158 -4.19 6.76 -8.94
C ASN A 158 -3.66 5.60 -8.06
N PHE A 159 -4.43 5.18 -7.04
CA PHE A 159 -4.06 4.09 -6.14
C PHE A 159 -4.58 2.74 -6.63
N LEU A 160 -3.72 1.73 -6.75
CA LEU A 160 -4.02 0.32 -7.04
C LEU A 160 -5.06 0.11 -8.17
N LEU A 161 -4.94 0.85 -9.29
CA LEU A 161 -5.98 0.88 -10.35
C LEU A 161 -6.28 -0.48 -10.96
N TRP A 162 -5.27 -1.32 -11.19
CA TRP A 162 -5.45 -2.66 -11.70
C TRP A 162 -6.08 -3.57 -10.65
N GLN A 163 -5.51 -3.55 -9.46
CA GLN A 163 -5.83 -4.48 -8.40
C GLN A 163 -7.20 -4.24 -7.79
N CYS A 164 -7.76 -3.02 -7.89
CA CYS A 164 -9.06 -2.70 -7.30
C CYS A 164 -10.26 -3.04 -8.19
N ALA A 165 -10.07 -3.77 -9.29
CA ALA A 165 -11.12 -4.07 -10.28
C ALA A 165 -12.39 -4.68 -9.66
N TYR A 166 -12.27 -5.49 -8.61
CA TYR A 166 -13.37 -6.12 -7.89
C TYR A 166 -13.40 -5.78 -6.40
N SER A 167 -12.63 -4.77 -5.97
CA SER A 167 -12.63 -4.31 -4.58
C SER A 167 -13.93 -3.61 -4.22
N GLU A 168 -14.36 -3.79 -2.98
CA GLU A 168 -15.38 -2.92 -2.38
C GLU A 168 -14.74 -1.61 -1.91
N PHE A 169 -15.51 -0.52 -1.92
CA PHE A 169 -15.03 0.80 -1.50
C PHE A 169 -15.74 1.26 -0.25
N TYR A 170 -14.98 1.80 0.69
CA TYR A 170 -15.47 2.48 1.88
C TYR A 170 -14.87 3.88 1.97
N PHE A 171 -15.71 4.90 1.96
CA PHE A 171 -15.32 6.31 2.09
C PHE A 171 -15.77 6.83 3.44
N CYS A 172 -14.91 7.57 4.15
CA CYS A 172 -15.24 8.19 5.43
C CYS A 172 -14.60 9.57 5.57
N ASP A 173 -15.22 10.40 6.41
CA ASP A 173 -14.78 11.78 6.62
C ASP A 173 -13.60 11.90 7.59
N THR A 174 -13.31 10.85 8.36
CA THR A 174 -12.20 10.82 9.31
C THR A 174 -10.88 11.09 8.57
N LEU A 175 -10.08 12.04 9.03
CA LEU A 175 -8.74 12.28 8.50
C LEU A 175 -7.81 11.12 8.85
N TRP A 176 -6.85 10.80 7.97
CA TRP A 176 -5.93 9.68 8.24
C TRP A 176 -5.20 9.79 9.59
N PRO A 177 -4.69 10.95 10.04
CA PRO A 177 -4.07 11.06 11.37
C PRO A 177 -5.00 10.73 12.55
N ASP A 178 -6.32 10.89 12.35
CA ASP A 178 -7.35 10.66 13.37
C ASP A 178 -8.06 9.31 13.17
N PHE A 179 -7.63 8.50 12.19
CA PHE A 179 -8.24 7.21 11.87
C PHE A 179 -7.87 6.17 12.94
N GLU A 180 -8.88 5.59 13.59
CA GLU A 180 -8.73 4.69 14.71
C GLU A 180 -9.26 3.29 14.41
N ARG A 181 -9.03 2.34 15.33
CA ARG A 181 -9.56 0.97 15.27
C ARG A 181 -11.07 0.93 14.99
N ARG A 182 -11.85 1.79 15.65
CA ARG A 182 -13.31 1.90 15.44
C ARG A 182 -13.70 2.29 14.02
N ASP A 183 -12.86 3.04 13.30
CA ASP A 183 -13.14 3.43 11.93
C ASP A 183 -12.84 2.27 10.97
N LEU A 184 -11.80 1.48 11.25
CA LEU A 184 -11.56 0.22 10.55
C LEU A 184 -12.69 -0.78 10.78
N ASP A 185 -13.18 -0.91 12.02
CA ASP A 185 -14.34 -1.79 12.33
C ASP A 185 -15.57 -1.42 11.51
N LYS A 186 -15.89 -0.12 11.41
CA LYS A 186 -17.02 0.37 10.58
C LYS A 186 -16.84 -0.02 9.11
N ALA A 187 -15.61 0.12 8.59
CA ALA A 187 -15.31 -0.25 7.20
C ALA A 187 -15.48 -1.76 6.98
N ILE A 188 -15.00 -2.59 7.90
CA ILE A 188 -15.12 -4.05 7.85
C ILE A 188 -16.59 -4.48 7.97
N ILE A 189 -17.36 -3.92 8.89
CA ILE A 189 -18.80 -4.20 9.04
C ILE A 189 -19.55 -3.82 7.77
N SER A 190 -19.25 -2.64 7.19
CA SER A 190 -19.82 -2.23 5.91
C SER A 190 -19.48 -3.21 4.80
N TYR A 191 -18.25 -3.69 4.72
CA TYR A 191 -17.83 -4.70 3.75
C TYR A 191 -18.60 -6.03 3.95
N GLN A 192 -18.69 -6.53 5.17
CA GLN A 192 -19.37 -7.79 5.49
C GLN A 192 -20.88 -7.77 5.18
N SER A 193 -21.49 -6.58 5.20
CA SER A 193 -22.91 -6.41 4.86
C SER A 193 -23.21 -6.44 3.37
N ARG A 194 -22.17 -6.45 2.51
CA ARG A 194 -22.34 -6.40 1.06
C ARG A 194 -22.39 -7.79 0.44
N ASP A 195 -23.21 -7.92 -0.61
CA ASP A 195 -23.30 -9.15 -1.41
C ASP A 195 -22.43 -9.04 -2.67
N ARG A 196 -21.27 -9.69 -2.68
CA ARG A 196 -20.31 -9.67 -3.80
C ARG A 196 -20.75 -10.68 -4.86
N ARG A 197 -21.15 -10.22 -6.03
CA ARG A 197 -21.71 -11.06 -7.10
C ARG A 197 -20.72 -11.49 -8.16
N PHE A 198 -19.58 -10.83 -8.30
CA PHE A 198 -18.55 -11.11 -9.32
C PHE A 198 -19.11 -11.37 -10.73
N GLY A 199 -20.13 -10.58 -11.13
CA GLY A 199 -20.80 -10.74 -12.41
C GLY A 199 -21.82 -11.90 -12.50
N GLY A 200 -21.98 -12.71 -11.46
CA GLY A 200 -22.96 -13.79 -11.38
C GLY A 200 -24.31 -13.32 -10.86
N VAL A 201 -25.38 -13.94 -11.35
CA VAL A 201 -26.73 -13.76 -10.80
C VAL A 201 -27.03 -14.95 -9.88
N LYS A 202 -27.37 -14.70 -8.61
CA LYS A 202 -27.96 -15.75 -7.78
C LYS A 202 -29.35 -16.02 -8.35
N GLY A 203 -29.55 -17.21 -8.93
CA GLY A 203 -30.85 -17.70 -9.35
C GLY A 203 -31.75 -17.95 -8.13
#